data_53bf43265841c6541f8dff3a890ecaf5
#
_entry.id   53bf43265841c6541f8dff3a890ecaf5
#
_cell.length_a   1.000
_cell.length_b   1.000
_cell.length_c   1.000
_cell.angle_alpha   90.00
_cell.angle_beta   90.00
_cell.angle_gamma   90.00
#
_symmetry.space_group_name_H-M   'P 1'
#
loop_
_entity.id
_entity.type
_entity.pdbx_description
1 polymer ?
#
loop_
_entity_poly.entity_id
_entity_poly.type
_entity_poly.pdbx_seq_one_letter_code
_entity_poly.pdbx_strand_id
1 'polypeptide(L)'
;TDGDGLNDGEEINTYNTDPLKKDTDDDGLEDGDEIYLETDPTNPDTNENGILDGDEKRLQTFIHKVENEDCAVTEVRVSMEGTGNLQKTTTVESIMNKDILCSEVVGLVGEPFEIKTTSQFDKATLTYVIDKSKLGDTEFDNLLFLWYDEENDNFVELDTMLDEENSTVSVETTHFSKYMIVNREEWYKAWSTELYPSYYDYAPSGLSTVLVIDCSGSMQYNDPYEAGRKKAAESFINVLRNKDNVAILAEDSRPQILCNFTSVGQKNILLNSLNNIYSTGGNNFDASINQSIQLLKTQTGAPKKMIVFMSDGGCNISDSYLKEADSLDISIYTIGFGL
;
A
#
# COMPACT_ATOMS: atom_id res chain seq x y z
N THR A 1 -17.67 -36.01 -21.51
CA THR A 1 -16.20 -36.08 -21.76
C THR A 1 -15.63 -34.84 -22.42
N ASP A 2 -16.37 -33.76 -22.46
CA ASP A 2 -15.97 -32.47 -23.03
C ASP A 2 -15.15 -31.60 -22.05
N GLY A 3 -15.21 -31.91 -20.73
CA GLY A 3 -14.39 -31.31 -19.69
C GLY A 3 -14.96 -29.99 -19.13
N ASP A 4 -16.26 -29.89 -19.07
CA ASP A 4 -17.04 -28.77 -18.51
C ASP A 4 -17.20 -28.80 -16.97
N GLY A 5 -16.82 -29.93 -16.35
CA GLY A 5 -16.91 -30.14 -14.90
C GLY A 5 -17.95 -31.19 -14.49
N LEU A 6 -18.80 -31.63 -15.38
CA LEU A 6 -19.74 -32.75 -15.18
C LEU A 6 -19.17 -34.07 -15.74
N ASN A 7 -19.70 -35.19 -15.30
CA ASN A 7 -19.39 -36.46 -15.94
C ASN A 7 -20.56 -36.94 -16.78
N ASP A 8 -20.29 -37.69 -17.87
CA ASP A 8 -21.30 -38.16 -18.86
C ASP A 8 -22.52 -38.80 -18.20
N GLY A 9 -22.38 -39.46 -17.05
CA GLY A 9 -23.47 -40.11 -16.33
C GLY A 9 -24.39 -39.12 -15.61
N GLU A 10 -23.82 -38.04 -15.07
CA GLU A 10 -24.60 -36.94 -14.45
C GLU A 10 -25.33 -36.17 -15.52
N GLU A 11 -24.63 -35.84 -16.61
CA GLU A 11 -25.22 -35.15 -17.75
C GLU A 11 -26.43 -35.85 -18.31
N ILE A 12 -26.30 -37.12 -18.69
CA ILE A 12 -27.41 -37.89 -19.30
C ILE A 12 -28.56 -38.19 -18.32
N ASN A 13 -28.23 -38.52 -17.05
CA ASN A 13 -29.25 -39.07 -16.14
C ASN A 13 -29.80 -38.03 -15.15
N THR A 14 -29.12 -36.90 -14.94
CA THR A 14 -29.51 -35.92 -13.92
C THR A 14 -29.88 -34.58 -14.55
N TYR A 15 -29.02 -34.06 -15.42
CA TYR A 15 -29.16 -32.71 -15.96
C TYR A 15 -29.78 -32.66 -17.35
N ASN A 16 -29.77 -33.76 -18.11
CA ASN A 16 -30.22 -33.89 -19.51
C ASN A 16 -29.39 -33.00 -20.48
N THR A 17 -28.11 -32.82 -20.18
CA THR A 17 -27.17 -32.12 -21.04
C THR A 17 -26.51 -33.07 -22.04
N ASP A 18 -25.76 -32.51 -23.02
CA ASP A 18 -25.06 -33.27 -24.05
C ASP A 18 -23.59 -33.50 -23.65
N PRO A 19 -23.17 -34.75 -23.28
CA PRO A 19 -21.83 -35.05 -22.78
C PRO A 19 -20.68 -34.82 -23.81
N LEU A 20 -20.98 -34.30 -24.97
CA LEU A 20 -20.03 -33.93 -26.01
C LEU A 20 -20.01 -32.43 -26.27
N LYS A 21 -20.79 -31.64 -25.52
CA LYS A 21 -20.94 -30.21 -25.71
C LYS A 21 -20.94 -29.51 -24.36
N LYS A 22 -19.91 -28.76 -24.08
CA LYS A 22 -19.66 -28.08 -22.79
C LYS A 22 -20.74 -27.10 -22.35
N ASP A 23 -21.47 -26.53 -23.29
CA ASP A 23 -22.52 -25.53 -23.13
C ASP A 23 -23.69 -26.01 -23.97
N THR A 24 -24.65 -26.70 -23.34
CA THR A 24 -25.70 -27.42 -24.03
C THR A 24 -26.68 -26.49 -24.73
N ASP A 25 -27.01 -25.35 -24.19
CA ASP A 25 -28.01 -24.41 -24.71
C ASP A 25 -27.41 -23.19 -25.45
N ASP A 26 -26.07 -23.09 -25.52
CA ASP A 26 -25.33 -22.05 -26.24
C ASP A 26 -25.50 -20.64 -25.67
N ASP A 27 -25.63 -20.50 -24.34
CA ASP A 27 -25.81 -19.19 -23.67
C ASP A 27 -24.50 -18.52 -23.25
N GLY A 28 -23.38 -19.28 -23.27
CA GLY A 28 -22.05 -18.81 -22.93
C GLY A 28 -21.54 -19.25 -21.56
N LEU A 29 -22.35 -20.00 -20.76
CA LEU A 29 -21.91 -20.76 -19.60
C LEU A 29 -21.61 -22.21 -19.98
N GLU A 30 -20.66 -22.85 -19.31
CA GLU A 30 -20.50 -24.30 -19.37
C GLU A 30 -21.54 -24.97 -18.47
N ASP A 31 -22.09 -26.13 -18.84
CA ASP A 31 -23.13 -26.84 -18.09
C ASP A 31 -22.76 -27.02 -16.59
N GLY A 32 -21.47 -27.33 -16.32
CA GLY A 32 -20.98 -27.45 -14.94
C GLY A 32 -20.93 -26.11 -14.18
N ASP A 33 -20.75 -25.00 -14.89
CA ASP A 33 -20.82 -23.66 -14.29
C ASP A 33 -22.25 -23.26 -13.96
N GLU A 34 -23.19 -23.67 -14.81
CA GLU A 34 -24.61 -23.43 -14.57
C GLU A 34 -25.12 -24.16 -13.33
N ILE A 35 -24.75 -25.44 -13.15
CA ILE A 35 -25.06 -26.17 -11.92
C ILE A 35 -24.47 -25.46 -10.69
N TYR A 36 -23.24 -24.91 -10.79
CA TYR A 36 -22.66 -24.14 -9.70
C TYR A 36 -23.40 -22.83 -9.44
N LEU A 37 -23.86 -22.15 -10.50
CA LEU A 37 -24.56 -20.86 -10.43
C LEU A 37 -26.07 -21.00 -10.20
N GLU A 38 -26.58 -22.24 -10.10
CA GLU A 38 -28.01 -22.57 -9.91
C GLU A 38 -28.88 -22.09 -11.08
N THR A 39 -28.37 -22.19 -12.32
CA THR A 39 -29.10 -21.98 -13.58
C THR A 39 -29.47 -23.34 -14.22
N ASP A 40 -30.30 -23.33 -15.24
CA ASP A 40 -30.73 -24.54 -15.95
C ASP A 40 -29.91 -24.73 -17.23
N PRO A 41 -28.99 -25.72 -17.32
CA PRO A 41 -28.06 -25.88 -18.44
C PRO A 41 -28.72 -26.33 -19.76
N THR A 42 -30.03 -26.32 -19.80
CA THR A 42 -30.84 -26.62 -21.00
C THR A 42 -31.75 -25.45 -21.40
N ASN A 43 -31.67 -24.33 -20.66
CA ASN A 43 -32.50 -23.14 -20.90
C ASN A 43 -31.63 -21.84 -20.82
N PRO A 44 -31.32 -21.21 -21.93
CA PRO A 44 -30.36 -20.11 -22.01
C PRO A 44 -30.75 -18.83 -21.24
N ASP A 45 -31.95 -18.76 -20.68
CA ASP A 45 -32.48 -17.66 -19.85
C ASP A 45 -33.37 -18.27 -18.76
N THR A 46 -32.75 -18.81 -17.71
CA THR A 46 -33.41 -19.55 -16.64
C THR A 46 -34.54 -18.78 -15.96
N ASN A 47 -34.37 -17.48 -15.77
CA ASN A 47 -35.32 -16.62 -15.07
C ASN A 47 -36.27 -15.84 -16.01
N GLU A 48 -36.19 -16.05 -17.33
CA GLU A 48 -37.04 -15.44 -18.35
C GLU A 48 -37.02 -13.88 -18.34
N ASN A 49 -35.88 -13.27 -17.96
CA ASN A 49 -35.76 -11.81 -17.89
C ASN A 49 -35.32 -11.16 -19.21
N GLY A 50 -34.94 -11.95 -20.20
CA GLY A 50 -34.49 -11.54 -21.52
C GLY A 50 -33.00 -11.30 -21.62
N ILE A 51 -32.22 -11.69 -20.60
CA ILE A 51 -30.75 -11.68 -20.58
C ILE A 51 -30.32 -13.14 -20.49
N LEU A 52 -29.39 -13.57 -21.33
CA LEU A 52 -28.83 -14.92 -21.26
C LEU A 52 -28.10 -15.11 -19.93
N ASP A 53 -28.14 -16.31 -19.38
CA ASP A 53 -27.51 -16.60 -18.08
C ASP A 53 -26.02 -16.32 -18.09
N GLY A 54 -25.33 -16.55 -19.22
CA GLY A 54 -23.93 -16.23 -19.41
C GLY A 54 -23.61 -14.72 -19.44
N ASP A 55 -24.55 -13.90 -19.83
CA ASP A 55 -24.42 -12.42 -19.87
C ASP A 55 -24.94 -11.75 -18.59
N GLU A 56 -25.63 -12.49 -17.72
CA GLU A 56 -26.22 -11.95 -16.51
C GLU A 56 -25.17 -11.71 -15.41
N LYS A 57 -25.17 -10.49 -14.89
CA LYS A 57 -24.31 -10.16 -13.74
C LYS A 57 -24.92 -10.68 -12.44
N ARG A 58 -24.16 -11.45 -11.68
CA ARG A 58 -24.55 -12.01 -10.40
C ARG A 58 -23.53 -11.67 -9.33
N LEU A 59 -24.01 -11.38 -8.11
CA LEU A 59 -23.14 -11.28 -6.94
C LEU A 59 -22.73 -12.71 -6.53
N GLN A 60 -21.44 -12.98 -6.59
CA GLN A 60 -20.85 -14.25 -6.20
C GLN A 60 -19.92 -14.06 -5.02
N THR A 61 -19.96 -14.98 -4.08
CA THR A 61 -19.06 -15.01 -2.92
C THR A 61 -18.39 -16.36 -2.86
N PHE A 62 -17.08 -16.38 -2.91
CA PHE A 62 -16.30 -17.59 -2.74
C PHE A 62 -15.31 -17.47 -1.59
N ILE A 63 -14.96 -18.61 -1.00
CA ILE A 63 -14.20 -18.70 0.24
C ILE A 63 -12.92 -19.45 -0.03
N HIS A 64 -11.79 -18.78 0.26
CA HIS A 64 -10.50 -19.43 0.37
C HIS A 64 -10.20 -19.72 1.84
N LYS A 65 -10.05 -21.00 2.20
CA LYS A 65 -9.64 -21.40 3.55
C LYS A 65 -8.14 -21.34 3.69
N VAL A 66 -7.68 -20.75 4.77
CA VAL A 66 -6.25 -20.66 5.06
C VAL A 66 -5.79 -21.98 5.68
N GLU A 67 -4.82 -22.64 5.05
CA GLU A 67 -4.32 -23.95 5.49
C GLU A 67 -3.42 -23.88 6.74
N ASN A 68 -2.81 -22.72 6.99
CA ASN A 68 -1.93 -22.53 8.15
C ASN A 68 -2.75 -22.38 9.42
N GLU A 69 -2.78 -23.43 10.23
CA GLU A 69 -3.52 -23.47 11.50
C GLU A 69 -3.04 -22.44 12.53
N ASP A 70 -1.83 -21.90 12.40
CA ASP A 70 -1.29 -20.86 13.30
C ASP A 70 -1.65 -19.43 12.83
N CYS A 71 -2.21 -19.28 11.64
CA CYS A 71 -2.61 -17.99 11.09
C CYS A 71 -3.84 -17.41 11.82
N ALA A 72 -3.80 -16.12 12.12
CA ALA A 72 -4.96 -15.42 12.69
C ALA A 72 -6.09 -15.26 11.66
N VAL A 73 -5.77 -15.18 10.36
CA VAL A 73 -6.76 -15.19 9.28
C VAL A 73 -7.08 -16.64 8.94
N THR A 74 -8.33 -17.05 9.10
CA THR A 74 -8.78 -18.43 8.86
C THR A 74 -9.46 -18.61 7.51
N GLU A 75 -10.07 -17.54 7.00
CA GLU A 75 -10.74 -17.52 5.69
C GLU A 75 -10.55 -16.16 5.04
N VAL A 76 -10.38 -16.17 3.71
CA VAL A 76 -10.48 -15.00 2.84
C VAL A 76 -11.73 -15.18 1.97
N ARG A 77 -12.70 -14.30 2.11
CA ARG A 77 -13.92 -14.27 1.30
C ARG A 77 -13.82 -13.17 0.29
N VAL A 78 -14.12 -13.50 -0.96
CA VAL A 78 -14.18 -12.52 -2.06
C VAL A 78 -15.61 -12.46 -2.56
N SER A 79 -16.25 -11.29 -2.44
CA SER A 79 -17.59 -11.05 -2.96
C SER A 79 -17.48 -10.02 -4.07
N MET A 80 -17.90 -10.38 -5.28
CA MET A 80 -17.88 -9.48 -6.43
C MET A 80 -19.03 -9.76 -7.39
N GLU A 81 -19.46 -8.73 -8.12
CA GLU A 81 -20.50 -8.82 -9.13
C GLU A 81 -19.88 -8.91 -10.52
N GLY A 82 -20.29 -9.91 -11.29
CA GLY A 82 -19.81 -10.11 -12.66
C GLY A 82 -20.55 -11.24 -13.36
N THR A 83 -20.17 -11.48 -14.62
CA THR A 83 -20.74 -12.53 -15.47
C THR A 83 -19.90 -13.80 -15.38
N GLY A 84 -20.50 -14.95 -15.69
CA GLY A 84 -19.84 -16.23 -15.68
C GLY A 84 -19.50 -16.75 -14.29
N ASN A 85 -18.70 -17.81 -14.20
CA ASN A 85 -18.23 -18.38 -12.93
C ASN A 85 -16.97 -17.65 -12.46
N LEU A 86 -17.14 -16.68 -11.58
CA LEU A 86 -16.04 -15.85 -11.07
C LEU A 86 -15.05 -16.61 -10.18
N GLN A 87 -15.48 -17.73 -9.58
CA GLN A 87 -14.60 -18.59 -8.79
C GLN A 87 -13.51 -19.26 -9.65
N LYS A 88 -13.86 -19.68 -10.87
CA LYS A 88 -12.88 -20.27 -11.79
C LYS A 88 -11.83 -19.26 -12.28
N THR A 89 -12.21 -17.99 -12.36
CA THR A 89 -11.37 -16.92 -12.91
C THR A 89 -10.57 -16.16 -11.85
N THR A 90 -10.85 -16.41 -10.56
CA THR A 90 -10.24 -15.68 -9.45
C THR A 90 -9.42 -16.62 -8.57
N THR A 91 -8.21 -16.21 -8.25
CA THR A 91 -7.30 -16.94 -7.35
C THR A 91 -7.02 -16.12 -6.09
N VAL A 92 -6.89 -16.80 -4.95
CA VAL A 92 -6.42 -16.26 -3.69
C VAL A 92 -5.26 -17.12 -3.24
N GLU A 93 -4.09 -16.54 -3.08
CA GLU A 93 -2.87 -17.27 -2.70
C GLU A 93 -2.17 -16.58 -1.54
N SER A 94 -1.74 -17.34 -0.52
CA SER A 94 -0.81 -16.84 0.49
C SER A 94 0.55 -16.56 -0.15
N ILE A 95 1.12 -15.40 0.14
CA ILE A 95 2.42 -14.95 -0.37
C ILE A 95 3.47 -14.81 0.73
N MET A 96 3.21 -15.27 1.96
CA MET A 96 4.10 -15.15 3.11
C MET A 96 5.53 -15.59 2.80
N ASN A 97 5.70 -16.67 2.04
CA ASN A 97 7.01 -17.22 1.68
C ASN A 97 7.45 -16.89 0.24
N LYS A 98 6.64 -16.14 -0.50
CA LYS A 98 6.89 -15.83 -1.92
C LYS A 98 7.33 -14.39 -2.13
N ASP A 99 6.90 -13.50 -1.24
CA ASP A 99 7.14 -12.07 -1.33
C ASP A 99 7.69 -11.55 0.00
N ILE A 100 8.98 -11.23 0.03
CA ILE A 100 9.68 -10.77 1.24
C ILE A 100 9.10 -9.43 1.72
N LEU A 101 8.76 -8.50 0.82
CA LEU A 101 8.23 -7.20 1.19
C LEU A 101 6.92 -7.32 1.98
N CYS A 102 6.03 -8.22 1.53
CA CYS A 102 4.77 -8.44 2.22
C CYS A 102 4.92 -9.29 3.49
N SER A 103 5.93 -10.17 3.56
CA SER A 103 6.17 -11.05 4.70
C SER A 103 6.82 -10.35 5.90
N GLU A 104 7.52 -9.25 5.66
CA GLU A 104 8.28 -8.51 6.69
C GLU A 104 7.60 -7.17 7.06
N VAL A 105 6.33 -7.03 6.78
CA VAL A 105 5.56 -5.83 7.16
C VAL A 105 5.40 -5.74 8.66
N VAL A 106 5.69 -4.58 9.23
CA VAL A 106 5.60 -4.35 10.68
C VAL A 106 4.17 -4.45 11.15
N GLY A 107 3.96 -5.18 12.24
CA GLY A 107 2.64 -5.41 12.80
C GLY A 107 1.76 -6.34 11.96
N LEU A 108 2.33 -7.12 11.05
CA LEU A 108 1.57 -8.06 10.23
C LEU A 108 0.75 -9.02 11.08
N VAL A 109 -0.55 -9.12 10.80
CA VAL A 109 -1.50 -10.02 11.45
C VAL A 109 -1.93 -11.10 10.45
N GLY A 110 -1.55 -12.34 10.72
CA GLY A 110 -1.80 -13.46 9.83
C GLY A 110 -0.86 -13.46 8.61
N GLU A 111 -1.38 -13.86 7.47
CA GLU A 111 -0.64 -13.95 6.21
C GLU A 111 -1.10 -12.89 5.22
N PRO A 112 -0.21 -12.36 4.37
CA PRO A 112 -0.60 -11.55 3.23
C PRO A 112 -1.09 -12.45 2.10
N PHE A 113 -2.10 -11.99 1.36
CA PHE A 113 -2.70 -12.73 0.25
C PHE A 113 -2.63 -11.92 -1.05
N GLU A 114 -2.25 -12.60 -2.12
CA GLU A 114 -2.38 -12.08 -3.47
C GLU A 114 -3.70 -12.57 -4.08
N ILE A 115 -4.50 -11.62 -4.57
CA ILE A 115 -5.79 -11.91 -5.23
C ILE A 115 -5.66 -11.49 -6.69
N LYS A 116 -6.02 -12.37 -7.59
CA LYS A 116 -5.99 -12.14 -9.05
C LYS A 116 -7.27 -12.63 -9.68
N THR A 117 -7.74 -11.94 -10.70
CA THR A 117 -8.83 -12.38 -11.55
C THR A 117 -8.58 -12.05 -13.01
N THR A 118 -9.13 -12.86 -13.91
CA THR A 118 -9.19 -12.54 -15.34
C THR A 118 -10.54 -11.93 -15.73
N SER A 119 -11.52 -11.94 -14.82
CA SER A 119 -12.84 -11.33 -15.02
C SER A 119 -12.82 -9.83 -14.74
N GLN A 120 -13.68 -9.10 -15.43
CA GLN A 120 -13.93 -7.69 -15.13
C GLN A 120 -14.97 -7.57 -14.02
N PHE A 121 -14.76 -6.63 -13.11
CA PHE A 121 -15.69 -6.27 -12.07
C PHE A 121 -15.60 -4.77 -11.78
N ASP A 122 -16.68 -4.19 -11.30
CA ASP A 122 -16.71 -2.78 -10.92
C ASP A 122 -16.26 -2.58 -9.47
N LYS A 123 -16.69 -3.48 -8.58
CA LYS A 123 -16.42 -3.44 -7.15
C LYS A 123 -16.39 -4.84 -6.57
N ALA A 124 -15.51 -5.04 -5.60
CA ALA A 124 -15.46 -6.25 -4.80
C ALA A 124 -15.37 -5.92 -3.32
N THR A 125 -15.85 -6.83 -2.47
CA THR A 125 -15.63 -6.81 -1.03
C THR A 125 -14.71 -7.97 -0.66
N LEU A 126 -13.58 -7.65 -0.02
CA LEU A 126 -12.71 -8.64 0.60
C LEU A 126 -13.04 -8.70 2.07
N THR A 127 -13.26 -9.91 2.59
CA THR A 127 -13.56 -10.13 4.00
C THR A 127 -12.63 -11.20 4.55
N TYR A 128 -11.87 -10.87 5.58
CA TYR A 128 -11.02 -11.81 6.31
C TYR A 128 -11.71 -12.22 7.60
N VAL A 129 -11.81 -13.52 7.84
CA VAL A 129 -12.34 -14.09 9.09
C VAL A 129 -11.18 -14.29 10.05
N ILE A 130 -11.30 -13.73 11.25
CA ILE A 130 -10.24 -13.67 12.23
C ILE A 130 -10.49 -14.63 13.40
N ASP A 131 -9.51 -15.47 13.67
CA ASP A 131 -9.43 -16.19 14.95
C ASP A 131 -8.80 -15.27 16.01
N LYS A 132 -9.66 -14.65 16.83
CA LYS A 132 -9.23 -13.70 17.87
C LYS A 132 -8.24 -14.31 18.86
N SER A 133 -8.25 -15.64 19.06
CA SER A 133 -7.30 -16.31 19.97
C SER A 133 -5.86 -16.28 19.49
N LYS A 134 -5.65 -15.98 18.21
CA LYS A 134 -4.33 -15.92 17.55
C LYS A 134 -3.82 -14.49 17.30
N LEU A 135 -4.55 -13.49 17.74
CA LEU A 135 -4.14 -12.08 17.62
C LEU A 135 -2.98 -11.68 18.55
N GLY A 136 -2.62 -12.55 19.52
CA GLY A 136 -1.61 -12.22 20.53
C GLY A 136 -2.03 -11.00 21.34
N ASP A 137 -1.18 -9.97 21.36
CA ASP A 137 -1.44 -8.71 22.07
C ASP A 137 -2.22 -7.68 21.21
N THR A 138 -2.60 -8.05 19.98
CA THR A 138 -3.34 -7.15 19.07
C THR A 138 -4.83 -7.17 19.42
N GLU A 139 -5.39 -6.01 19.75
CA GLU A 139 -6.82 -5.85 19.91
C GLU A 139 -7.53 -5.86 18.55
N PHE A 140 -8.75 -6.42 18.49
CA PHE A 140 -9.50 -6.54 17.23
C PHE A 140 -9.77 -5.17 16.60
N ASP A 141 -10.06 -4.14 17.41
CA ASP A 141 -10.30 -2.77 16.96
C ASP A 141 -9.06 -2.08 16.36
N ASN A 142 -7.89 -2.65 16.59
CA ASN A 142 -6.61 -2.18 16.04
C ASN A 142 -6.20 -2.86 14.73
N LEU A 143 -7.10 -3.63 14.12
CA LEU A 143 -6.84 -4.21 12.81
C LEU A 143 -7.02 -3.17 11.70
N LEU A 144 -6.07 -3.14 10.75
CA LEU A 144 -6.05 -2.23 9.61
C LEU A 144 -5.74 -3.00 8.34
N PHE A 145 -6.55 -2.80 7.31
CA PHE A 145 -6.33 -3.37 6.00
C PHE A 145 -5.38 -2.50 5.17
N LEU A 146 -4.38 -3.15 4.57
CA LEU A 146 -3.45 -2.55 3.62
C LEU A 146 -3.52 -3.27 2.28
N TRP A 147 -3.23 -2.55 1.20
CA TRP A 147 -2.85 -3.15 -0.07
C TRP A 147 -1.47 -2.64 -0.50
N TYR A 148 -0.73 -3.48 -1.22
CA TYR A 148 0.58 -3.13 -1.75
C TYR A 148 0.45 -2.64 -3.18
N ASP A 149 0.74 -1.37 -3.40
CA ASP A 149 0.80 -0.74 -4.72
C ASP A 149 2.16 -1.01 -5.35
N GLU A 150 2.20 -2.03 -6.22
CA GLU A 150 3.43 -2.46 -6.91
C GLU A 150 3.97 -1.41 -7.88
N GLU A 151 3.12 -0.54 -8.42
CA GLU A 151 3.55 0.51 -9.36
C GLU A 151 4.33 1.61 -8.65
N ASN A 152 3.90 1.95 -7.44
CA ASN A 152 4.49 3.02 -6.64
C ASN A 152 5.38 2.50 -5.51
N ASP A 153 5.54 1.17 -5.36
CA ASP A 153 6.30 0.51 -4.30
C ASP A 153 5.91 1.03 -2.91
N ASN A 154 4.62 0.97 -2.60
CA ASN A 154 4.05 1.60 -1.41
C ASN A 154 2.88 0.78 -0.83
N PHE A 155 2.70 0.88 0.48
CA PHE A 155 1.51 0.36 1.16
C PHE A 155 0.45 1.45 1.27
N VAL A 156 -0.78 1.11 0.90
CA VAL A 156 -1.92 2.02 0.95
C VAL A 156 -2.90 1.51 1.99
N GLU A 157 -3.27 2.38 2.92
CA GLU A 157 -4.30 2.10 3.91
C GLU A 157 -5.69 2.13 3.26
N LEU A 158 -6.51 1.16 3.62
CA LEU A 158 -7.87 1.04 3.12
C LEU A 158 -8.89 1.35 4.23
N ASP A 159 -10.07 1.81 3.81
CA ASP A 159 -11.18 2.06 4.73
C ASP A 159 -11.68 0.72 5.29
N THR A 160 -11.17 0.38 6.48
CA THR A 160 -11.33 -0.93 7.10
C THR A 160 -12.62 -0.99 7.89
N MET A 161 -13.49 -1.90 7.54
CA MET A 161 -14.74 -2.21 8.26
C MET A 161 -14.49 -3.37 9.22
N LEU A 162 -14.72 -3.13 10.51
CA LEU A 162 -14.56 -4.12 11.58
C LEU A 162 -15.93 -4.60 12.07
N ASP A 163 -16.13 -5.90 12.08
CA ASP A 163 -17.30 -6.55 12.68
C ASP A 163 -16.84 -7.51 13.76
N GLU A 164 -16.84 -7.03 14.99
CA GLU A 164 -16.35 -7.78 16.14
C GLU A 164 -17.24 -8.96 16.50
N GLU A 165 -18.54 -8.86 16.28
CA GLU A 165 -19.50 -9.92 16.56
C GLU A 165 -19.26 -11.15 15.67
N ASN A 166 -19.04 -10.92 14.38
CA ASN A 166 -18.73 -11.96 13.40
C ASN A 166 -17.24 -12.26 13.26
N SER A 167 -16.38 -11.53 13.97
CA SER A 167 -14.93 -11.64 13.88
C SER A 167 -14.42 -11.46 12.44
N THR A 168 -14.95 -10.47 11.72
CA THR A 168 -14.55 -10.20 10.34
C THR A 168 -13.99 -8.80 10.16
N VAL A 169 -13.01 -8.71 9.26
CA VAL A 169 -12.41 -7.45 8.81
C VAL A 169 -12.61 -7.37 7.31
N SER A 170 -13.23 -6.30 6.83
CA SER A 170 -13.61 -6.17 5.43
C SER A 170 -13.15 -4.86 4.81
N VAL A 171 -13.01 -4.87 3.49
CA VAL A 171 -12.68 -3.69 2.68
C VAL A 171 -13.36 -3.79 1.32
N GLU A 172 -13.75 -2.64 0.78
CA GLU A 172 -14.19 -2.53 -0.60
C GLU A 172 -13.02 -2.15 -1.50
N THR A 173 -12.94 -2.77 -2.69
CA THR A 173 -11.87 -2.50 -3.66
C THR A 173 -12.42 -2.52 -5.09
N THR A 174 -11.75 -1.81 -6.00
CA THR A 174 -12.05 -1.79 -7.44
C THR A 174 -10.99 -2.51 -8.28
N HIS A 175 -9.99 -3.09 -7.63
CA HIS A 175 -8.90 -3.86 -8.27
C HIS A 175 -8.42 -4.95 -7.33
N PHE A 176 -7.76 -5.95 -7.87
CA PHE A 176 -7.07 -6.97 -7.07
C PHE A 176 -5.56 -6.79 -7.13
N SER A 177 -4.91 -7.10 -6.01
CA SER A 177 -3.48 -6.99 -5.77
C SER A 177 -3.08 -7.84 -4.56
N LYS A 178 -2.08 -7.40 -3.81
CA LYS A 178 -1.62 -8.01 -2.56
C LYS A 178 -2.23 -7.27 -1.38
N TYR A 179 -2.91 -8.01 -0.52
CA TYR A 179 -3.63 -7.48 0.63
C TYR A 179 -3.15 -8.12 1.91
N MET A 180 -3.18 -7.35 2.99
CA MET A 180 -2.77 -7.80 4.32
C MET A 180 -3.49 -7.03 5.42
N ILE A 181 -3.49 -7.60 6.61
CA ILE A 181 -3.95 -6.93 7.82
C ILE A 181 -2.75 -6.70 8.73
N VAL A 182 -2.70 -5.52 9.33
CA VAL A 182 -1.68 -5.14 10.31
C VAL A 182 -2.30 -4.69 11.61
N ASN A 183 -1.53 -4.75 12.70
CA ASN A 183 -1.81 -4.01 13.92
C ASN A 183 -1.59 -2.52 13.63
N ARG A 184 -2.65 -1.74 13.68
CA ARG A 184 -2.65 -0.30 13.37
C ARG A 184 -1.66 0.48 14.25
N GLU A 185 -1.58 0.17 15.54
CA GLU A 185 -0.67 0.86 16.45
C GLU A 185 0.79 0.56 16.13
N GLU A 186 1.12 -0.71 15.85
CA GLU A 186 2.48 -1.09 15.47
C GLU A 186 2.86 -0.51 14.11
N TRP A 187 1.93 -0.55 13.15
CA TRP A 187 2.10 0.06 11.83
C TRP A 187 2.41 1.56 11.96
N TYR A 188 1.57 2.31 12.65
CA TYR A 188 1.79 3.74 12.85
C TYR A 188 3.03 4.04 13.69
N LYS A 189 3.34 3.20 14.68
CA LYS A 189 4.55 3.32 15.47
C LYS A 189 5.80 3.12 14.62
N ALA A 190 5.83 2.15 13.70
CA ALA A 190 6.96 1.91 12.82
C ALA A 190 7.25 3.11 11.91
N TRP A 191 6.21 3.74 11.39
CA TRP A 191 6.32 4.96 10.57
C TRP A 191 6.47 6.22 11.43
N SER A 192 6.16 6.15 12.72
CA SER A 192 6.30 7.26 13.68
C SER A 192 7.58 7.18 14.52
N THR A 193 8.29 6.06 14.51
CA THR A 193 9.46 5.83 15.37
C THR A 193 10.54 6.88 15.14
N GLU A 194 10.90 7.55 16.21
CA GLU A 194 11.92 8.60 16.34
C GLU A 194 11.64 9.91 15.58
N LEU A 195 11.00 9.86 14.40
CA LEU A 195 10.60 11.07 13.69
C LEU A 195 9.35 11.72 14.32
N TYR A 196 8.47 10.89 14.90
CA TYR A 196 7.20 11.33 15.46
C TYR A 196 6.88 10.60 16.78
N PRO A 197 7.46 10.98 17.92
CA PRO A 197 6.98 10.46 19.20
C PRO A 197 5.51 10.84 19.38
N SER A 198 4.76 10.11 20.22
CA SER A 198 3.31 10.17 20.51
C SER A 198 2.63 11.55 20.64
N TYR A 199 3.29 12.59 20.18
CA TYR A 199 2.85 13.98 20.13
C TYR A 199 1.90 14.26 18.93
N TYR A 200 1.59 13.25 18.15
CA TYR A 200 1.00 13.39 16.82
C TYR A 200 -0.41 13.98 16.82
N ASP A 201 -1.24 13.68 17.80
CA ASP A 201 -2.66 14.03 17.74
C ASP A 201 -3.03 15.40 18.34
N TYR A 202 -2.17 16.00 19.18
CA TYR A 202 -2.54 17.19 19.95
C TYR A 202 -1.72 18.45 19.72
N ALA A 203 -0.65 18.40 18.90
CA ALA A 203 0.13 19.61 18.65
C ALA A 203 -0.63 20.59 17.76
N PRO A 204 -0.91 21.81 18.23
CA PRO A 204 -1.61 22.85 17.45
C PRO A 204 -0.81 23.31 16.22
N SER A 205 0.52 23.17 16.24
CA SER A 205 1.44 23.49 15.15
C SER A 205 2.08 22.21 14.59
N GLY A 206 2.43 22.22 13.30
CA GLY A 206 3.09 21.11 12.61
C GLY A 206 4.59 21.02 12.87
N LEU A 207 5.18 19.89 12.44
CA LEU A 207 6.62 19.71 12.34
C LEU A 207 7.22 20.70 11.33
N SER A 208 8.44 21.20 11.60
CA SER A 208 9.22 21.96 10.61
C SER A 208 10.47 21.19 10.22
N THR A 209 10.58 20.85 8.95
CA THR A 209 11.67 20.05 8.38
C THR A 209 12.43 20.85 7.34
N VAL A 210 13.78 20.81 7.39
CA VAL A 210 14.61 21.15 6.24
C VAL A 210 15.09 19.86 5.59
N LEU A 211 14.64 19.63 4.37
CA LEU A 211 15.07 18.52 3.54
C LEU A 211 16.28 18.95 2.73
N VAL A 212 17.44 18.41 3.05
CA VAL A 212 18.72 18.72 2.38
C VAL A 212 19.03 17.60 1.40
N ILE A 213 19.08 17.92 0.12
CA ILE A 213 19.27 16.95 -0.95
C ILE A 213 20.67 17.19 -1.56
N ASP A 214 21.50 16.18 -1.49
CA ASP A 214 22.84 16.20 -2.06
C ASP A 214 22.77 16.34 -3.58
N CYS A 215 23.35 17.41 -4.07
CA CYS A 215 23.45 17.76 -5.48
C CYS A 215 24.92 17.79 -5.97
N SER A 216 25.83 17.17 -5.21
CA SER A 216 27.23 17.06 -5.58
C SER A 216 27.47 16.21 -6.84
N GLY A 217 28.62 16.34 -7.43
CA GLY A 217 28.99 15.64 -8.66
C GLY A 217 29.05 14.12 -8.54
N SER A 218 29.29 13.55 -7.34
CA SER A 218 29.29 12.10 -7.07
C SER A 218 27.90 11.49 -7.30
N MET A 219 26.85 12.24 -7.04
CA MET A 219 25.48 11.81 -7.25
C MET A 219 25.14 11.49 -8.71
N GLN A 220 25.91 11.98 -9.69
CA GLN A 220 25.74 11.58 -11.10
C GLN A 220 25.98 10.08 -11.33
N TYR A 221 26.81 9.46 -10.49
CA TYR A 221 27.17 8.05 -10.60
C TYR A 221 26.31 7.18 -9.68
N ASN A 222 25.97 7.69 -8.50
CA ASN A 222 25.29 6.92 -7.43
C ASN A 222 23.76 7.05 -7.50
N ASP A 223 23.25 8.11 -8.12
CA ASP A 223 21.82 8.33 -8.40
C ASP A 223 21.66 9.00 -9.78
N PRO A 224 21.93 8.27 -10.88
CA PRO A 224 21.84 8.80 -12.23
C PRO A 224 20.41 9.29 -12.52
N TYR A 225 20.32 10.47 -13.15
CA TYR A 225 19.05 11.14 -13.48
C TYR A 225 18.26 11.65 -12.26
N GLU A 226 18.88 11.72 -11.08
CA GLU A 226 18.29 12.22 -9.83
C GLU A 226 17.01 11.47 -9.40
N ALA A 227 16.77 10.28 -9.94
CA ALA A 227 15.49 9.57 -9.78
C ALA A 227 15.29 9.07 -8.35
N GLY A 228 16.31 8.48 -7.72
CA GLY A 228 16.24 7.91 -6.38
C GLY A 228 15.99 8.98 -5.31
N ARG A 229 16.78 10.04 -5.29
CA ARG A 229 16.63 11.14 -4.30
C ARG A 229 15.36 11.94 -4.51
N LYS A 230 14.90 12.14 -5.76
CA LYS A 230 13.59 12.75 -6.03
C LYS A 230 12.47 11.89 -5.50
N LYS A 231 12.46 10.58 -5.81
CA LYS A 231 11.46 9.64 -5.31
C LYS A 231 11.47 9.56 -3.77
N ALA A 232 12.65 9.54 -3.14
CA ALA A 232 12.77 9.54 -1.68
C ALA A 232 12.22 10.84 -1.06
N ALA A 233 12.54 12.01 -1.66
CA ALA A 233 12.00 13.28 -1.22
C ALA A 233 10.48 13.38 -1.38
N GLU A 234 9.94 12.91 -2.50
CA GLU A 234 8.49 12.81 -2.75
C GLU A 234 7.81 11.90 -1.72
N SER A 235 8.37 10.72 -1.47
CA SER A 235 7.85 9.77 -0.47
C SER A 235 7.85 10.38 0.92
N PHE A 236 8.95 11.06 1.31
CA PHE A 236 9.04 11.77 2.58
C PHE A 236 7.97 12.87 2.71
N ILE A 237 7.79 13.71 1.67
CA ILE A 237 6.75 14.76 1.67
C ILE A 237 5.34 14.15 1.74
N ASN A 238 5.13 12.98 1.14
CA ASN A 238 3.83 12.32 1.09
C ASN A 238 3.36 11.78 2.43
N VAL A 239 4.26 11.38 3.33
CA VAL A 239 3.90 10.90 4.68
C VAL A 239 3.70 12.03 5.71
N LEU A 240 4.04 13.26 5.36
CA LEU A 240 3.83 14.41 6.23
C LEU A 240 2.39 14.91 6.20
N ARG A 241 1.96 15.55 7.30
CA ARG A 241 0.60 16.11 7.43
C ARG A 241 0.47 17.47 6.77
N ASN A 242 -0.73 17.85 6.39
CA ASN A 242 -1.02 19.15 5.79
C ASN A 242 -0.55 20.35 6.63
N LYS A 243 -0.47 20.21 7.96
CA LYS A 243 0.00 21.26 8.89
C LYS A 243 1.52 21.31 9.08
N ASP A 244 2.25 20.31 8.58
CA ASP A 244 3.71 20.28 8.65
C ASP A 244 4.30 21.22 7.59
N ASN A 245 5.49 21.75 7.86
CA ASN A 245 6.17 22.69 6.97
C ASN A 245 7.51 22.10 6.52
N VAL A 246 7.78 22.21 5.24
CA VAL A 246 9.04 21.74 4.64
C VAL A 246 9.72 22.87 3.92
N ALA A 247 11.03 23.03 4.15
CA ALA A 247 11.94 23.77 3.28
C ALA A 247 12.84 22.77 2.55
N ILE A 248 13.16 23.02 1.29
CA ILE A 248 14.03 22.16 0.48
C ILE A 248 15.29 22.91 0.11
N LEU A 249 16.42 22.28 0.38
CA LEU A 249 17.75 22.83 0.17
C LEU A 249 18.56 21.86 -0.69
N ALA A 250 19.12 22.37 -1.80
CA ALA A 250 20.10 21.63 -2.58
C ALA A 250 21.48 21.82 -1.93
N GLU A 251 22.13 20.71 -1.58
CA GLU A 251 23.48 20.67 -1.04
C GLU A 251 24.49 20.54 -2.19
N ASP A 252 25.35 21.49 -2.32
CA ASP A 252 26.53 21.46 -3.16
C ASP A 252 27.64 22.36 -2.56
N SER A 253 28.65 22.73 -3.32
CA SER A 253 29.72 23.67 -2.87
C SER A 253 29.16 24.99 -2.30
N ARG A 254 27.96 25.38 -2.71
CA ARG A 254 27.20 26.54 -2.24
C ARG A 254 25.70 26.17 -2.12
N PRO A 255 25.27 25.79 -0.93
CA PRO A 255 23.89 25.36 -0.74
C PRO A 255 22.88 26.39 -1.24
N GLN A 256 21.80 25.90 -1.88
CA GLN A 256 20.75 26.73 -2.45
C GLN A 256 19.38 26.33 -1.91
N ILE A 257 18.56 27.30 -1.51
CA ILE A 257 17.17 27.04 -1.12
C ILE A 257 16.34 26.87 -2.39
N LEU A 258 15.86 25.66 -2.64
CA LEU A 258 14.95 25.35 -3.75
C LEU A 258 13.51 25.71 -3.40
N CYS A 259 13.13 25.55 -2.12
CA CYS A 259 11.82 25.93 -1.60
C CYS A 259 11.95 26.42 -0.17
N ASN A 260 11.41 27.59 0.14
CA ASN A 260 11.30 28.07 1.52
C ASN A 260 10.22 27.27 2.26
N PHE A 261 10.12 27.42 3.61
CA PHE A 261 9.11 26.75 4.38
C PHE A 261 7.72 26.93 3.76
N THR A 262 7.19 25.82 3.32
CA THR A 262 5.87 25.70 2.68
C THR A 262 5.09 24.61 3.40
N SER A 263 3.83 24.87 3.72
CA SER A 263 2.94 23.88 4.31
C SER A 263 2.76 22.69 3.36
N VAL A 264 2.80 21.47 3.90
CA VAL A 264 2.52 20.24 3.13
C VAL A 264 1.10 20.26 2.53
N GLY A 265 0.17 21.03 3.07
CA GLY A 265 -1.11 21.34 2.42
C GLY A 265 -0.98 21.97 1.02
N GLN A 266 0.18 22.56 0.71
CA GLN A 266 0.55 23.09 -0.61
C GLN A 266 1.56 22.18 -1.33
N LYS A 267 1.37 20.86 -1.23
CA LYS A 267 2.27 19.79 -1.70
C LYS A 267 2.81 20.01 -3.11
N ASN A 268 1.98 20.48 -4.03
CA ASN A 268 2.40 20.73 -5.42
C ASN A 268 3.55 21.74 -5.54
N ILE A 269 3.67 22.71 -4.64
CA ILE A 269 4.79 23.67 -4.63
C ILE A 269 6.08 22.95 -4.24
N LEU A 270 6.02 22.11 -3.20
CA LEU A 270 7.13 21.30 -2.72
C LEU A 270 7.62 20.33 -3.81
N LEU A 271 6.71 19.55 -4.38
CA LEU A 271 7.02 18.57 -5.42
C LEU A 271 7.60 19.24 -6.69
N ASN A 272 7.05 20.37 -7.10
CA ASN A 272 7.58 21.10 -8.25
C ASN A 272 8.99 21.63 -8.03
N SER A 273 9.36 21.97 -6.79
CA SER A 273 10.72 22.43 -6.49
C SER A 273 11.78 21.35 -6.66
N LEU A 274 11.41 20.06 -6.52
CA LEU A 274 12.31 18.92 -6.74
C LEU A 274 12.77 18.81 -8.20
N ASN A 275 12.07 19.41 -9.14
CA ASN A 275 12.50 19.46 -10.54
C ASN A 275 13.77 20.30 -10.77
N ASN A 276 14.16 21.12 -9.79
CA ASN A 276 15.35 21.96 -9.84
C ASN A 276 16.60 21.30 -9.18
N ILE A 277 16.52 19.99 -8.90
CA ILE A 277 17.65 19.20 -8.40
C ILE A 277 18.51 18.78 -9.58
N TYR A 278 19.80 19.15 -9.53
CA TYR A 278 20.81 18.81 -10.53
C TYR A 278 22.11 18.43 -9.82
N SER A 279 22.83 17.44 -10.34
CA SER A 279 24.12 17.01 -9.79
C SER A 279 25.26 17.87 -10.38
N THR A 280 25.82 18.75 -9.55
CA THR A 280 26.94 19.65 -9.94
C THR A 280 27.83 19.95 -8.73
N GLY A 281 29.06 20.38 -8.96
CA GLY A 281 29.93 20.90 -7.90
C GLY A 281 30.49 19.87 -6.92
N GLY A 282 30.84 20.30 -5.75
CA GLY A 282 31.34 19.50 -4.62
C GLY A 282 30.42 19.60 -3.41
N ASN A 283 30.87 19.11 -2.25
CA ASN A 283 30.07 19.08 -1.01
C ASN A 283 30.52 20.20 -0.07
N ASN A 284 29.56 20.77 0.64
CA ASN A 284 29.80 21.68 1.75
C ASN A 284 28.71 21.48 2.84
N PHE A 285 28.81 20.36 3.52
CA PHE A 285 27.81 19.95 4.54
C PHE A 285 27.70 20.92 5.71
N ASP A 286 28.82 21.52 6.14
CA ASP A 286 28.83 22.54 7.19
C ASP A 286 27.99 23.77 6.79
N ALA A 287 28.11 24.23 5.54
CA ALA A 287 27.31 25.33 5.05
C ALA A 287 25.81 24.96 4.95
N SER A 288 25.50 23.72 4.51
CA SER A 288 24.13 23.23 4.39
C SER A 288 23.47 23.07 5.76
N ILE A 289 24.16 22.51 6.75
CA ILE A 289 23.68 22.42 8.13
C ILE A 289 23.47 23.81 8.73
N ASN A 290 24.45 24.69 8.62
CA ASN A 290 24.32 26.06 9.13
C ASN A 290 23.09 26.75 8.53
N GLN A 291 22.90 26.68 7.22
CA GLN A 291 21.76 27.29 6.54
C GLN A 291 20.44 26.67 7.00
N SER A 292 20.40 25.34 7.18
CA SER A 292 19.24 24.62 7.71
C SER A 292 18.88 25.05 9.13
N ILE A 293 19.87 25.18 10.01
CA ILE A 293 19.68 25.68 11.37
C ILE A 293 19.13 27.13 11.36
N GLN A 294 19.67 28.00 10.50
CA GLN A 294 19.17 29.39 10.41
C GLN A 294 17.72 29.43 9.90
N LEU A 295 17.35 28.58 8.94
CA LEU A 295 15.96 28.44 8.49
C LEU A 295 15.06 27.96 9.63
N LEU A 296 15.45 26.92 10.38
CA LEU A 296 14.66 26.38 11.49
C LEU A 296 14.52 27.35 12.68
N LYS A 297 15.48 28.26 12.88
CA LYS A 297 15.32 29.34 13.87
C LYS A 297 14.16 30.26 13.57
N THR A 298 13.77 30.42 12.31
CA THR A 298 12.60 31.24 11.94
C THR A 298 11.27 30.59 12.30
N GLN A 299 11.26 29.27 12.56
CA GLN A 299 10.07 28.49 12.89
C GLN A 299 9.81 28.49 14.40
N THR A 300 9.40 29.62 14.93
CA THR A 300 9.27 29.84 16.39
C THR A 300 8.13 29.10 17.07
N GLY A 301 7.15 28.62 16.32
CA GLY A 301 5.99 27.91 16.86
C GLY A 301 5.98 26.41 16.59
N ALA A 302 7.02 25.86 15.96
CA ALA A 302 7.09 24.44 15.63
C ALA A 302 7.44 23.61 16.88
N PRO A 303 6.61 22.60 17.25
CA PRO A 303 6.86 21.76 18.43
C PRO A 303 8.06 20.82 18.22
N LYS A 304 8.38 20.50 16.99
CA LYS A 304 9.52 19.68 16.58
C LYS A 304 10.19 20.27 15.34
N LYS A 305 11.50 20.19 15.33
CA LYS A 305 12.36 20.67 14.23
C LYS A 305 13.32 19.59 13.81
N MET A 306 13.50 19.41 12.51
CA MET A 306 14.42 18.41 12.01
C MET A 306 15.11 18.83 10.71
N ILE A 307 16.28 18.24 10.50
CA ILE A 307 17.03 18.28 9.25
C ILE A 307 17.14 16.85 8.75
N VAL A 308 16.75 16.61 7.50
CA VAL A 308 16.89 15.32 6.83
C VAL A 308 17.87 15.49 5.69
N PHE A 309 19.02 14.81 5.78
CA PHE A 309 20.01 14.75 4.73
C PHE A 309 19.79 13.54 3.83
N MET A 310 19.81 13.78 2.52
CA MET A 310 19.81 12.75 1.49
C MET A 310 21.12 12.84 0.72
N SER A 311 22.07 11.89 0.92
CA SER A 311 23.43 11.95 0.36
C SER A 311 23.97 10.55 0.05
N ASP A 312 24.95 10.45 -0.87
CA ASP A 312 25.69 9.22 -1.18
C ASP A 312 26.85 8.94 -0.20
N GLY A 313 26.98 9.71 0.86
CA GLY A 313 27.94 9.50 1.95
C GLY A 313 29.13 10.47 1.90
N GLY A 314 30.14 10.20 2.75
CA GLY A 314 31.34 11.03 2.85
C GLY A 314 31.14 12.35 3.62
N CYS A 315 30.12 12.42 4.44
CA CYS A 315 29.77 13.63 5.20
C CYS A 315 30.59 13.75 6.49
N ASN A 316 31.38 14.82 6.61
CA ASN A 316 31.89 15.26 7.89
C ASN A 316 31.26 16.61 8.24
N ILE A 317 30.46 16.61 9.31
CA ILE A 317 29.83 17.81 9.87
C ILE A 317 30.62 18.20 11.10
N SER A 318 30.97 19.48 11.19
CA SER A 318 31.71 20.01 12.34
C SER A 318 30.90 19.90 13.63
N ASP A 319 31.52 19.41 14.71
CA ASP A 319 30.90 19.24 16.03
C ASP A 319 30.19 20.50 16.56
N SER A 320 30.66 21.69 16.15
CA SER A 320 30.03 22.96 16.53
C SER A 320 28.60 23.08 16.05
N TYR A 321 28.31 22.65 14.82
CA TYR A 321 26.94 22.69 14.27
C TYR A 321 26.05 21.59 14.85
N LEU A 322 26.61 20.41 15.15
CA LEU A 322 25.88 19.35 15.84
C LEU A 322 25.46 19.81 17.23
N LYS A 323 26.37 20.45 17.99
CA LYS A 323 26.05 21.02 19.31
C LYS A 323 25.05 22.17 19.21
N GLU A 324 25.10 22.99 18.18
CA GLU A 324 24.16 24.08 17.96
C GLU A 324 22.76 23.50 17.67
N ALA A 325 22.64 22.49 16.82
CA ALA A 325 21.38 21.82 16.52
C ALA A 325 20.77 21.19 17.78
N ASP A 326 21.59 20.46 18.55
CA ASP A 326 21.16 19.85 19.83
C ASP A 326 20.65 20.91 20.81
N SER A 327 21.36 22.03 20.99
CA SER A 327 20.93 23.13 21.86
C SER A 327 19.60 23.79 21.48
N LEU A 328 19.17 23.60 20.22
CA LEU A 328 17.93 24.13 19.66
C LEU A 328 16.83 23.07 19.51
N ASP A 329 17.02 21.88 20.06
CA ASP A 329 16.14 20.71 19.90
C ASP A 329 15.83 20.39 18.43
N ILE A 330 16.89 20.45 17.59
CA ILE A 330 16.83 20.10 16.17
C ILE A 330 17.41 18.69 15.99
N SER A 331 16.58 17.74 15.58
CA SER A 331 17.03 16.39 15.23
C SER A 331 17.62 16.36 13.82
N ILE A 332 18.71 15.59 13.62
CA ILE A 332 19.36 15.42 12.32
C ILE A 332 19.29 13.95 11.91
N TYR A 333 18.79 13.69 10.72
CA TYR A 333 18.66 12.35 10.12
C TYR A 333 19.38 12.31 8.79
N THR A 334 19.86 11.10 8.41
CA THR A 334 20.53 10.89 7.14
C THR A 334 19.90 9.72 6.39
N ILE A 335 19.72 9.89 5.09
CA ILE A 335 19.28 8.86 4.14
C ILE A 335 20.43 8.67 3.15
N GLY A 336 21.00 7.45 3.11
CA GLY A 336 22.11 7.11 2.22
C GLY A 336 21.65 6.64 0.86
N PHE A 337 22.39 7.00 -0.20
CA PHE A 337 22.22 6.51 -1.57
C PHE A 337 23.50 5.83 -2.05
N GLY A 338 23.38 4.79 -2.87
CA GLY A 338 24.49 4.20 -3.59
C GLY A 338 25.48 3.45 -2.69
N LEU A 339 25.10 2.28 -2.23
CA LEU A 339 26.04 1.28 -1.67
C LEU A 339 26.42 0.27 -2.72
#